data_f7bcbc9d879eaf7e5b8e970bcbc870da
#
_entry.id   f7bcbc9d879eaf7e5b8e970bcbc870da
#
_cell.length_a   1.000
_cell.length_b   1.000
_cell.length_c   1.000
_cell.angle_alpha   90.00
_cell.angle_beta   90.00
_cell.angle_gamma   90.00
#
_symmetry.space_group_name_H-M   'P 1'
#
loop_
_entity.id
_entity.type
_entity.pdbx_description
1 polymer ?
#
loop_
_entity_poly.entity_id
_entity_poly.type
_entity_poly.pdbx_seq_one_letter_code
_entity_poly.pdbx_strand_id
1 'polypeptide(L)'
;MTSAPEIVKYMRFDTHEKPEEAEELIRHYTEGGNYGFLIRIADSGEPVGVAALKQDEENCGTYSVSLFSFQRFWNKGYNTAVVELLKTFAQEQGIRGLKAYVVEENYGSRKVMEKCGFQIQEILHFDDFPSGLYVYALPMESSVVPDIERIIP
;
A
#
# COMPACT_ATOMS: atom_id res chain seq x y z
N MET A 1 4.93 -16.44 -4.82
CA MET A 1 5.06 -15.19 -4.05
C MET A 1 4.07 -15.12 -2.89
N THR A 2 2.80 -15.40 -3.10
CA THR A 2 1.76 -15.35 -2.06
C THR A 2 1.40 -16.72 -1.49
N SER A 3 2.24 -17.73 -1.70
CA SER A 3 2.01 -19.09 -1.25
C SER A 3 2.55 -19.40 0.15
N ALA A 4 3.36 -18.53 0.73
CA ALA A 4 3.91 -18.74 2.07
C ALA A 4 2.89 -18.32 3.14
N PRO A 5 2.47 -19.23 4.05
CA PRO A 5 1.44 -18.93 5.04
C PRO A 5 1.78 -17.74 5.93
N GLU A 6 3.04 -17.55 6.27
CA GLU A 6 3.48 -16.42 7.11
C GLU A 6 3.28 -15.08 6.44
N ILE A 7 3.35 -15.05 5.12
CA ILE A 7 3.19 -13.83 4.34
C ILE A 7 1.72 -13.41 4.28
N VAL A 8 0.82 -14.38 4.15
CA VAL A 8 -0.62 -14.09 4.03
C VAL A 8 -1.34 -13.99 5.36
N LYS A 9 -0.64 -14.22 6.48
CA LYS A 9 -1.21 -14.22 7.82
C LYS A 9 -2.04 -12.97 8.13
N TYR A 10 -1.58 -11.82 7.67
CA TYR A 10 -2.22 -10.52 7.93
C TYR A 10 -2.94 -9.94 6.71
N MET A 11 -3.11 -10.75 5.67
CA MET A 11 -3.78 -10.31 4.45
C MET A 11 -5.21 -10.83 4.41
N ARG A 12 -6.05 -10.15 3.67
CA ARG A 12 -7.47 -10.50 3.56
C ARG A 12 -7.75 -11.42 2.38
N PHE A 13 -6.81 -12.31 2.06
CA PHE A 13 -6.97 -13.32 1.03
C PHE A 13 -6.19 -14.56 1.41
N ASP A 14 -6.59 -15.69 0.85
CA ASP A 14 -5.97 -16.98 1.12
C ASP A 14 -4.60 -17.12 0.46
N THR A 15 -3.84 -18.11 0.91
CA THR A 15 -2.57 -18.48 0.28
C THR A 15 -2.81 -18.96 -1.15
N HIS A 16 -2.05 -18.42 -2.09
CA HIS A 16 -2.13 -18.85 -3.48
C HIS A 16 -1.31 -20.12 -3.72
N GLU A 17 -1.94 -21.13 -4.24
CA GLU A 17 -1.29 -22.41 -4.52
C GLU A 17 -0.86 -22.54 -5.97
N LYS A 18 -1.43 -21.74 -6.86
CA LYS A 18 -1.19 -21.82 -8.31
C LYS A 18 -0.66 -20.49 -8.86
N PRO A 19 0.27 -20.54 -9.85
CA PRO A 19 0.77 -19.33 -10.49
C PRO A 19 -0.32 -18.46 -11.10
N GLU A 20 -1.39 -19.07 -11.63
CA GLU A 20 -2.51 -18.35 -12.24
C GLU A 20 -3.23 -17.44 -11.25
N GLU A 21 -3.34 -17.86 -9.98
CA GLU A 21 -3.96 -17.06 -8.92
C GLU A 21 -3.13 -15.81 -8.61
N ALA A 22 -1.79 -15.95 -8.64
CA ALA A 22 -0.89 -14.82 -8.44
C ALA A 22 -0.95 -13.84 -9.61
N GLU A 23 -1.06 -14.34 -10.84
CA GLU A 23 -1.22 -13.51 -12.03
C GLU A 23 -2.53 -12.73 -11.99
N GLU A 24 -3.60 -13.36 -11.55
CA GLU A 24 -4.90 -12.72 -11.41
C GLU A 24 -4.86 -11.60 -10.37
N LEU A 25 -4.17 -11.83 -9.26
CA LEU A 25 -3.99 -10.83 -8.22
C LEU A 25 -3.23 -9.61 -8.77
N ILE A 26 -2.15 -9.84 -9.49
CA ILE A 26 -1.37 -8.76 -10.11
C ILE A 26 -2.24 -7.98 -11.10
N ARG A 27 -3.00 -8.67 -11.91
CA ARG A 27 -3.92 -8.05 -12.86
C ARG A 27 -4.94 -7.18 -12.14
N HIS A 28 -5.52 -7.69 -11.05
CA HIS A 28 -6.48 -6.93 -10.25
C HIS A 28 -5.88 -5.63 -9.71
N TYR A 29 -4.60 -5.65 -9.33
CA TYR A 29 -3.92 -4.45 -8.83
C TYR A 29 -3.51 -3.47 -9.92
N THR A 30 -3.57 -3.86 -11.19
CA THR A 30 -3.17 -2.98 -12.29
C THR A 30 -4.34 -2.49 -13.14
N GLU A 31 -5.53 -3.00 -12.92
CA GLU A 31 -6.73 -2.62 -13.67
C GLU A 31 -7.47 -1.44 -13.03
N GLY A 32 -8.31 -0.76 -13.82
CA GLY A 32 -9.27 0.21 -13.29
C GLY A 32 -8.67 1.48 -12.70
N GLY A 33 -7.50 1.91 -13.17
CA GLY A 33 -6.86 3.10 -12.63
C GLY A 33 -5.99 2.83 -11.41
N ASN A 34 -5.79 1.58 -11.06
CA ASN A 34 -4.89 1.18 -9.98
C ASN A 34 -3.44 1.09 -10.47
N TYR A 35 -2.51 1.17 -9.54
CA TYR A 35 -1.07 1.07 -9.85
C TYR A 35 -0.50 -0.14 -9.11
N GLY A 36 0.12 -1.04 -9.84
CA GLY A 36 0.81 -2.21 -9.28
C GLY A 36 2.32 -2.11 -9.52
N PHE A 37 3.11 -2.50 -8.53
CA PHE A 37 4.56 -2.38 -8.56
C PHE A 37 5.21 -3.68 -8.12
N LEU A 38 6.20 -4.13 -8.90
CA LEU A 38 7.10 -5.18 -8.45
C LEU A 38 8.31 -4.51 -7.80
N ILE A 39 8.56 -4.85 -6.55
CA ILE A 39 9.64 -4.25 -5.77
C ILE A 39 10.88 -5.11 -5.91
N ARG A 40 11.99 -4.48 -6.26
CA ARG A 40 13.29 -5.15 -6.42
C ARG A 40 14.39 -4.37 -5.72
N ILE A 41 15.42 -5.08 -5.32
CA ILE A 41 16.67 -4.44 -4.86
C ILE A 41 17.37 -3.86 -6.09
N ALA A 42 17.73 -2.58 -6.02
CA ALA A 42 18.32 -1.87 -7.15
C ALA A 42 19.60 -2.52 -7.69
N ASP A 43 20.49 -2.92 -6.81
CA ASP A 43 21.80 -3.46 -7.21
C ASP A 43 21.72 -4.88 -7.79
N SER A 44 20.96 -5.75 -7.17
CA SER A 44 20.91 -7.17 -7.57
C SER A 44 19.72 -7.50 -8.47
N GLY A 45 18.68 -6.68 -8.48
CA GLY A 45 17.43 -7.00 -9.15
C GLY A 45 16.58 -8.04 -8.43
N GLU A 46 17.01 -8.48 -7.23
CA GLU A 46 16.29 -9.50 -6.47
C GLU A 46 14.89 -9.00 -6.08
N PRO A 47 13.83 -9.80 -6.32
CA PRO A 47 12.49 -9.39 -5.96
C PRO A 47 12.29 -9.39 -4.44
N VAL A 48 11.77 -8.29 -3.94
CA VAL A 48 11.44 -8.08 -2.51
C VAL A 48 9.98 -8.37 -2.25
N GLY A 49 9.10 -7.99 -3.18
CA GLY A 49 7.66 -8.15 -3.02
C GLY A 49 6.89 -7.34 -4.04
N VAL A 50 5.65 -7.06 -3.73
CA VAL A 50 4.77 -6.26 -4.57
C VAL A 50 4.12 -5.15 -3.74
N ALA A 51 3.79 -4.07 -4.39
CA ALA A 51 3.04 -2.98 -3.79
C ALA A 51 1.97 -2.52 -4.77
N ALA A 52 0.93 -1.90 -4.25
CA ALA A 52 -0.14 -1.37 -5.08
C ALA A 52 -0.75 -0.12 -4.45
N LEU A 53 -1.23 0.75 -5.33
CA LEU A 53 -2.11 1.84 -4.97
C LEU A 53 -3.45 1.56 -5.64
N LYS A 54 -4.46 1.29 -4.83
CA LYS A 54 -5.79 0.98 -5.29
C LYS A 54 -6.72 2.16 -5.05
N GLN A 55 -7.39 2.58 -6.09
CA GLN A 55 -8.32 3.71 -6.02
C GLN A 55 -9.45 3.43 -5.02
N ASP A 56 -9.72 4.41 -4.18
CA ASP A 56 -10.85 4.37 -3.26
C ASP A 56 -12.12 4.76 -4.02
N GLU A 57 -13.06 3.85 -4.09
CA GLU A 57 -14.31 4.07 -4.82
C GLU A 57 -15.21 5.12 -4.16
N GLU A 58 -15.07 5.29 -2.85
CA GLU A 58 -15.89 6.24 -2.08
C GLU A 58 -15.30 7.64 -2.02
N ASN A 59 -13.97 7.74 -2.14
CA ASN A 59 -13.25 9.01 -2.05
C ASN A 59 -12.39 9.26 -3.27
N CYS A 60 -12.93 9.98 -4.23
CA CYS A 60 -12.21 10.32 -5.44
C CYS A 60 -10.88 11.01 -5.14
N GLY A 61 -9.83 10.51 -5.75
CA GLY A 61 -8.47 11.04 -5.55
C GLY A 61 -7.71 10.45 -4.38
N THR A 62 -8.32 9.53 -3.63
CA THR A 62 -7.67 8.79 -2.53
C THR A 62 -7.38 7.36 -2.98
N TYR A 63 -6.25 6.84 -2.56
CA TYR A 63 -5.81 5.48 -2.89
C TYR A 63 -5.42 4.74 -1.61
N SER A 64 -5.70 3.44 -1.58
CA SER A 64 -5.21 2.58 -0.50
C SER A 64 -3.87 1.96 -0.89
N VAL A 65 -2.98 1.91 0.07
CA VAL A 65 -1.66 1.29 -0.08
C VAL A 65 -1.76 -0.17 0.30
N SER A 66 -1.34 -1.04 -0.59
CA SER A 66 -1.14 -2.46 -0.30
C SER A 66 0.33 -2.78 -0.47
N LEU A 67 0.90 -3.46 0.49
CA LEU A 67 2.31 -3.82 0.48
C LEU A 67 2.47 -5.23 0.98
N PHE A 68 3.24 -5.99 0.23
CA PHE A 68 3.49 -7.39 0.50
C PHE A 68 4.94 -7.67 0.16
N SER A 69 5.69 -8.17 1.14
CA SER A 69 7.10 -8.50 0.94
C SER A 69 7.44 -9.88 1.50
N PHE A 70 8.47 -10.49 0.94
CA PHE A 70 8.96 -11.76 1.46
C PHE A 70 9.49 -11.58 2.88
N GLN A 71 9.26 -12.59 3.72
CA GLN A 71 9.62 -12.57 5.12
C GLN A 71 11.11 -12.26 5.37
N ARG A 72 11.98 -12.76 4.49
CA ARG A 72 13.44 -12.50 4.61
C ARG A 72 13.82 -11.02 4.51
N PHE A 73 12.92 -10.19 4.03
CA PHE A 73 13.16 -8.75 3.93
C PHE A 73 12.47 -7.95 5.04
N TRP A 74 11.78 -8.61 5.96
CA TRP A 74 11.12 -7.94 7.08
C TRP A 74 12.14 -7.37 8.06
N ASN A 75 11.76 -6.29 8.74
CA ASN A 75 12.57 -5.63 9.78
C ASN A 75 13.93 -5.13 9.31
N LYS A 76 14.07 -4.84 8.02
CA LYS A 76 15.30 -4.31 7.41
C LYS A 76 15.12 -2.94 6.79
N GLY A 77 13.97 -2.30 6.98
CA GLY A 77 13.68 -0.99 6.45
C GLY A 77 13.18 -0.94 5.01
N TYR A 78 13.09 -2.07 4.32
CA TYR A 78 12.60 -2.09 2.93
C TYR A 78 11.16 -1.61 2.80
N ASN A 79 10.26 -2.07 3.67
CA ASN A 79 8.86 -1.68 3.58
C ASN A 79 8.67 -0.19 3.83
N THR A 80 9.41 0.39 4.76
CA THR A 80 9.39 1.84 4.98
C THR A 80 9.88 2.58 3.74
N ALA A 81 10.96 2.13 3.13
CA ALA A 81 11.48 2.73 1.90
C ALA A 81 10.47 2.63 0.76
N VAL A 82 9.79 1.51 0.62
CA VAL A 82 8.76 1.31 -0.42
C VAL A 82 7.60 2.28 -0.21
N VAL A 83 7.11 2.42 1.02
CA VAL A 83 6.01 3.36 1.30
C VAL A 83 6.42 4.79 1.00
N GLU A 84 7.66 5.18 1.32
CA GLU A 84 8.17 6.51 0.97
C GLU A 84 8.21 6.72 -0.55
N LEU A 85 8.61 5.70 -1.30
CA LEU A 85 8.58 5.75 -2.77
C LEU A 85 7.14 5.87 -3.30
N LEU A 86 6.21 5.15 -2.71
CA LEU A 86 4.80 5.24 -3.08
C LEU A 86 4.24 6.63 -2.80
N LYS A 87 4.64 7.25 -1.71
CA LYS A 87 4.24 8.63 -1.39
C LYS A 87 4.74 9.60 -2.46
N THR A 88 5.99 9.47 -2.85
CA THR A 88 6.56 10.31 -3.92
C THR A 88 5.81 10.10 -5.24
N PHE A 89 5.58 8.85 -5.61
CA PHE A 89 4.81 8.53 -6.81
C PHE A 89 3.40 9.11 -6.74
N ALA A 90 2.72 8.94 -5.61
CA ALA A 90 1.38 9.46 -5.41
C ALA A 90 1.34 10.99 -5.58
N GLN A 91 2.32 11.67 -5.03
CA GLN A 91 2.44 13.11 -5.15
C GLN A 91 2.63 13.54 -6.61
N GLU A 92 3.48 12.84 -7.35
CA GLU A 92 3.71 13.10 -8.78
C GLU A 92 2.46 12.87 -9.62
N GLN A 93 1.61 11.93 -9.22
CA GLN A 93 0.37 11.61 -9.93
C GLN A 93 -0.80 12.51 -9.51
N GLY A 94 -0.61 13.43 -8.58
CA GLY A 94 -1.67 14.29 -8.09
C GLY A 94 -2.70 13.60 -7.19
N ILE A 95 -2.31 12.49 -6.59
CA ILE A 95 -3.16 11.76 -5.64
C ILE A 95 -3.34 12.61 -4.38
N ARG A 96 -4.57 12.76 -3.92
CA ARG A 96 -4.93 13.68 -2.83
C ARG A 96 -4.75 13.09 -1.44
N GLY A 97 -4.81 11.79 -1.32
CA GLY A 97 -4.66 11.12 -0.05
C GLY A 97 -4.36 9.65 -0.20
N LEU A 98 -3.68 9.11 0.81
CA LEU A 98 -3.39 7.69 0.90
C LEU A 98 -4.04 7.12 2.16
N LYS A 99 -4.51 5.89 2.07
CA LYS A 99 -5.02 5.13 3.20
C LYS A 99 -4.31 3.79 3.28
N ALA A 100 -4.30 3.20 4.46
CA ALA A 100 -3.84 1.83 4.65
C ALA A 100 -4.74 1.15 5.69
N TYR A 101 -5.07 -0.11 5.43
CA TYR A 101 -5.89 -0.92 6.31
C TYR A 101 -5.01 -1.99 6.93
N VAL A 102 -4.80 -1.92 8.23
CA VAL A 102 -3.86 -2.79 8.94
C VAL A 102 -4.54 -3.43 10.13
N VAL A 103 -4.51 -4.76 10.19
CA VAL A 103 -5.06 -5.47 11.37
C VAL A 103 -4.25 -5.13 12.61
N GLU A 104 -4.92 -5.10 13.75
CA GLU A 104 -4.35 -4.66 15.02
C GLU A 104 -3.04 -5.37 15.37
N GLU A 105 -2.98 -6.67 15.17
CA GLU A 105 -1.80 -7.47 15.54
C GLU A 105 -0.63 -7.32 14.55
N ASN A 106 -0.85 -6.71 13.41
CA ASN A 106 0.23 -6.51 12.45
C ASN A 106 1.07 -5.28 12.82
N TYR A 107 1.79 -5.42 13.92
CA TYR A 107 2.61 -4.33 14.47
C TYR A 107 3.68 -3.85 13.49
N GLY A 108 4.23 -4.75 12.70
CA GLY A 108 5.23 -4.40 11.68
C GLY A 108 4.69 -3.42 10.66
N SER A 109 3.53 -3.69 10.09
CA SER A 109 2.88 -2.80 9.13
C SER A 109 2.42 -1.50 9.78
N ARG A 110 1.88 -1.57 10.99
CA ARG A 110 1.47 -0.38 11.74
C ARG A 110 2.66 0.55 11.94
N LYS A 111 3.79 0.01 12.36
CA LYS A 111 5.01 0.77 12.59
C LYS A 111 5.51 1.44 11.30
N VAL A 112 5.43 0.73 10.18
CA VAL A 112 5.80 1.28 8.86
C VAL A 112 4.91 2.48 8.53
N MET A 113 3.60 2.35 8.68
CA MET A 113 2.66 3.44 8.38
C MET A 113 2.93 4.65 9.28
N GLU A 114 3.10 4.43 10.56
CA GLU A 114 3.37 5.50 11.53
C GLU A 114 4.69 6.22 11.22
N LYS A 115 5.74 5.48 10.88
CA LYS A 115 7.03 6.06 10.46
C LYS A 115 6.92 6.90 9.21
N CYS A 116 6.02 6.54 8.31
CA CYS A 116 5.80 7.26 7.06
C CYS A 116 4.81 8.43 7.18
N GLY A 117 4.37 8.74 8.39
CA GLY A 117 3.52 9.89 8.67
C GLY A 117 2.03 9.62 8.62
N PHE A 118 1.62 8.39 8.41
CA PHE A 118 0.20 8.03 8.45
C PHE A 118 -0.32 8.10 9.89
N GLN A 119 -1.55 8.54 10.03
CA GLN A 119 -2.22 8.63 11.33
C GLN A 119 -3.47 7.77 11.34
N ILE A 120 -3.82 7.23 12.51
CA ILE A 120 -5.04 6.45 12.66
C ILE A 120 -6.24 7.38 12.50
N GLN A 121 -7.08 7.08 11.53
CA GLN A 121 -8.31 7.81 11.27
C GLN A 121 -9.48 7.18 12.03
N GLU A 122 -9.56 5.85 12.02
CA GLU A 122 -10.59 5.09 12.73
C GLU A 122 -10.15 3.65 12.94
N ILE A 123 -10.86 2.94 13.80
CA ILE A 123 -10.65 1.53 14.03
C ILE A 123 -11.99 0.85 13.75
N LEU A 124 -12.02 -0.05 12.78
CA LEU A 124 -13.21 -0.79 12.40
C LEU A 124 -13.26 -2.13 13.14
N HIS A 125 -14.44 -2.54 13.52
CA HIS A 125 -14.68 -3.82 14.17
C HIS A 125 -15.72 -4.60 13.37
N PHE A 126 -15.44 -5.86 13.13
CA PHE A 126 -16.31 -6.75 12.37
C PHE A 126 -16.64 -7.98 13.22
N ASP A 127 -17.88 -8.50 13.13
CA ASP A 127 -18.34 -9.64 13.92
C ASP A 127 -17.56 -10.93 13.65
N ASP A 128 -17.13 -11.11 12.40
CA ASP A 128 -16.38 -12.28 11.95
C ASP A 128 -14.86 -12.11 12.04
N PHE A 129 -14.40 -10.98 12.55
CA PHE A 129 -12.99 -10.66 12.65
C PHE A 129 -12.69 -10.13 14.06
N PRO A 130 -12.05 -10.96 14.92
CA PRO A 130 -11.89 -10.62 16.34
C PRO A 130 -11.00 -9.42 16.62
N SER A 131 -10.11 -9.10 15.69
CA SER A 131 -9.18 -7.97 15.84
C SER A 131 -9.73 -6.73 15.20
N GLY A 132 -9.33 -5.57 15.71
CA GLY A 132 -9.63 -4.30 15.06
C GLY A 132 -8.88 -4.14 13.74
N LEU A 133 -9.50 -3.47 12.79
CA LEU A 133 -8.86 -3.06 11.56
C LEU A 133 -8.58 -1.56 11.66
N TYR A 134 -7.30 -1.23 11.73
CA TYR A 134 -6.86 0.16 11.84
C TYR A 134 -6.84 0.79 10.46
N VAL A 135 -7.53 1.90 10.32
CA VAL A 135 -7.52 2.69 9.09
C VAL A 135 -6.57 3.86 9.30
N TYR A 136 -5.46 3.81 8.61
CA TYR A 136 -4.48 4.88 8.58
C TYR A 136 -4.75 5.79 7.39
N ALA A 137 -4.52 7.06 7.57
CA ALA A 137 -4.68 8.05 6.51
C ALA A 137 -3.49 9.01 6.48
N LEU A 138 -3.15 9.42 5.27
CA LEU A 138 -2.16 10.45 5.02
C LEU A 138 -2.70 11.39 3.95
N PRO A 139 -3.13 12.61 4.32
CA PRO A 139 -3.49 13.60 3.32
C PRO A 139 -2.24 14.02 2.57
N MET A 140 -2.34 14.04 1.24
CA MET A 140 -1.25 14.47 0.38
C MET A 140 -1.44 15.93 0.02
N GLU A 141 -0.43 16.73 0.27
CA GLU A 141 -0.44 18.09 -0.22
C GLU A 141 -0.32 18.07 -1.73
N SER A 142 -1.14 18.87 -2.37
CA SER A 142 -1.04 19.03 -3.80
C SER A 142 0.33 19.64 -4.11
N SER A 143 1.15 18.91 -4.85
CA SER A 143 2.37 19.45 -5.41
C SER A 143 2.07 20.35 -6.60
N VAL A 144 0.82 20.63 -6.83
CA VAL A 144 0.41 21.53 -7.85
C VAL A 144 1.02 22.85 -7.52
N VAL A 145 2.00 23.14 -8.27
CA VAL A 145 2.49 24.46 -8.35
C VAL A 145 1.31 25.34 -8.40
N PRO A 146 1.22 26.21 -7.46
CA PRO A 146 0.13 27.12 -7.45
C PRO A 146 0.01 27.62 -8.84
N ASP A 147 -1.13 27.55 -9.28
CA ASP A 147 -1.56 27.98 -10.48
C ASP A 147 -1.14 29.27 -10.97
N ILE A 148 0.03 29.62 -10.56
CA ILE A 148 0.66 30.82 -10.99
C ILE A 148 0.62 30.88 -12.46
N GLU A 149 0.90 29.76 -13.03
CA GLU A 149 0.89 29.64 -14.43
C GLU A 149 -0.46 29.77 -14.99
N ARG A 150 -1.41 29.40 -14.19
CA ARG A 150 -2.79 29.44 -14.55
C ARG A 150 -3.38 30.78 -14.34
N ILE A 151 -2.76 31.55 -13.52
CA ILE A 151 -3.16 32.89 -13.23
C ILE A 151 -2.68 33.83 -14.31
N ILE A 152 -1.68 33.43 -15.01
CA ILE A 152 -1.15 34.23 -16.08
C ILE A 152 -2.12 34.19 -17.24
N PRO A 153 -2.66 35.29 -17.60
CA PRO A 153 -3.59 35.35 -18.71
C PRO A 153 -2.95 35.04 -20.04
#